data_de99b24ece30087c531219df4d94b5cb
#
_entry.id   de99b24ece30087c531219df4d94b5cb
#
_cell.length_a   1.000
_cell.length_b   1.000
_cell.length_c   1.000
_cell.angle_alpha   90.00
_cell.angle_beta   90.00
_cell.angle_gamma   90.00
#
_symmetry.space_group_name_H-M   'P 1'
#
loop_
_entity.id
_entity.type
_entity.pdbx_description
1 polymer ?
#
loop_
_entity_poly.entity_id
_entity_poly.type
_entity_poly.pdbx_seq_one_letter_code
_entity_poly.pdbx_strand_id
1 'polypeptide(L)'
;IVTPAYQKTYYQATKVEQYPLHPFPSGLELLAGDHHGSAPSSRITFLCANGKGYSNKAGEVCGLRKAGDAVQFNIGIQFPNCWDGVNLKPSHGHSNAAYDVNGACPADYPVKIPTVNMNIAYVLPQIKSLDTAKIELSMDPVMKGDKREEKWGSIYTAHADFMNGWTVEGAHFMTEHCMNEGMDCGTNVPYSFSLAEENAVVESAQPNVNFGAPGALQISDNWKNGGRTS
;
A
#
# COMPACT_ATOMS: atom_id res chain seq x y z
N ILE A 1 9.64 3.94 20.05
CA ILE A 1 9.56 4.01 18.57
C ILE A 1 9.56 2.58 18.06
N VAL A 2 8.66 2.30 17.13
CA VAL A 2 8.54 0.99 16.46
C VAL A 2 8.62 1.24 14.97
N THR A 3 9.47 0.48 14.28
CA THR A 3 9.59 0.52 12.81
C THR A 3 8.71 -0.55 12.17
N PRO A 4 8.27 -0.37 10.93
CA PRO A 4 7.56 -1.41 10.19
C PRO A 4 8.40 -2.70 10.12
N ALA A 5 7.74 -3.83 10.31
CA ALA A 5 8.37 -5.13 10.17
C ALA A 5 8.42 -5.56 8.68
N TYR A 6 7.34 -5.31 7.96
CA TYR A 6 7.23 -5.55 6.51
C TYR A 6 6.05 -4.79 5.92
N GLN A 7 6.05 -4.68 4.59
CA GLN A 7 4.90 -4.25 3.81
C GLN A 7 4.50 -5.34 2.82
N LYS A 8 3.20 -5.52 2.63
CA LYS A 8 2.63 -6.33 1.54
C LYS A 8 1.75 -5.46 0.69
N THR A 9 1.91 -5.58 -0.61
CA THR A 9 1.04 -4.92 -1.59
C THR A 9 0.18 -5.96 -2.28
N TYR A 10 -1.11 -5.75 -2.26
CA TYR A 10 -2.09 -6.59 -2.93
C TYR A 10 -2.69 -5.83 -4.10
N TYR A 11 -2.87 -6.53 -5.19
CA TYR A 11 -3.61 -6.07 -6.35
C TYR A 11 -4.93 -6.83 -6.39
N GLN A 12 -6.04 -6.12 -6.44
CA GLN A 12 -7.37 -6.71 -6.29
C GLN A 12 -8.29 -6.26 -7.41
N ALA A 13 -9.23 -7.14 -7.75
CA ALA A 13 -10.28 -6.90 -8.71
C ALA A 13 -11.65 -7.11 -8.07
N THR A 14 -12.60 -6.26 -8.42
CA THR A 14 -13.99 -6.40 -8.00
C THR A 14 -14.92 -6.18 -9.17
N LYS A 15 -15.93 -7.05 -9.32
CA LYS A 15 -16.97 -6.96 -10.38
C LYS A 15 -16.41 -6.82 -11.80
N VAL A 16 -15.35 -7.56 -12.10
CA VAL A 16 -14.67 -7.50 -13.41
C VAL A 16 -15.54 -7.95 -14.56
N GLU A 17 -16.51 -8.86 -14.34
CA GLU A 17 -17.45 -9.29 -15.36
C GLU A 17 -18.33 -8.12 -15.87
N GLN A 18 -18.57 -7.12 -15.05
CA GLN A 18 -19.35 -5.92 -15.40
C GLN A 18 -18.46 -4.75 -15.79
N TYR A 19 -17.30 -4.65 -15.16
CA TYR A 19 -16.37 -3.52 -15.27
C TYR A 19 -14.95 -4.06 -15.41
N PRO A 20 -14.53 -4.44 -16.63
CA PRO A 20 -13.17 -4.94 -16.87
C PRO A 20 -12.11 -3.92 -16.45
N LEU A 21 -11.00 -4.43 -15.93
CA LEU A 21 -9.86 -3.62 -15.56
C LEU A 21 -8.98 -3.32 -16.77
N HIS A 22 -8.40 -2.13 -16.78
CA HIS A 22 -7.32 -1.74 -17.68
C HIS A 22 -5.98 -1.85 -16.95
N PRO A 23 -4.91 -2.26 -17.63
CA PRO A 23 -3.57 -2.28 -17.04
C PRO A 23 -3.14 -0.90 -16.55
N PHE A 24 -2.29 -0.87 -15.54
CA PHE A 24 -1.68 0.38 -15.11
C PHE A 24 -0.84 0.98 -16.23
N PRO A 25 -1.04 2.26 -16.60
CA PRO A 25 -0.13 2.93 -17.51
C PRO A 25 1.24 3.13 -16.86
N SER A 26 2.30 3.08 -17.66
CA SER A 26 3.65 3.31 -17.17
C SER A 26 3.78 4.68 -16.51
N GLY A 27 4.38 4.73 -15.33
CA GLY A 27 4.58 5.98 -14.59
C GLY A 27 3.35 6.52 -13.88
N LEU A 28 2.27 5.72 -13.76
CA LEU A 28 1.11 6.10 -12.97
C LEU A 28 1.49 6.26 -11.50
N GLU A 29 1.12 7.39 -10.92
CA GLU A 29 1.22 7.66 -9.49
C GLU A 29 -0.18 7.87 -8.91
N LEU A 30 -0.44 7.24 -7.76
CA LEU A 30 -1.69 7.36 -7.03
C LEU A 30 -1.40 7.75 -5.59
N LEU A 31 -2.27 8.58 -5.02
CA LEU A 31 -2.24 8.95 -3.61
C LEU A 31 -3.42 8.32 -2.88
N ALA A 32 -3.19 7.89 -1.64
CA ALA A 32 -4.23 7.38 -0.76
C ALA A 32 -4.02 7.83 0.67
N GLY A 33 -5.12 8.01 1.40
CA GLY A 33 -5.10 8.52 2.77
C GLY A 33 -5.06 10.04 2.84
N ASP A 34 -4.85 10.55 4.04
CA ASP A 34 -4.79 11.99 4.31
C ASP A 34 -3.78 12.27 5.41
N HIS A 35 -2.68 12.94 5.06
CA HIS A 35 -1.64 13.31 6.03
C HIS A 35 -2.10 14.34 7.09
N HIS A 36 -3.29 14.90 6.93
CA HIS A 36 -3.98 15.72 7.94
C HIS A 36 -5.13 14.96 8.64
N GLY A 37 -5.28 13.66 8.36
CA GLY A 37 -6.36 12.85 8.88
C GLY A 37 -6.44 12.85 10.41
N SER A 38 -7.63 13.08 10.94
CA SER A 38 -7.89 13.11 12.38
C SER A 38 -9.01 12.16 12.82
N ALA A 39 -9.66 11.50 11.85
CA ALA A 39 -10.82 10.64 12.07
C ALA A 39 -10.76 9.41 11.15
N PRO A 40 -11.51 8.32 11.50
CA PRO A 40 -11.60 7.13 10.68
C PRO A 40 -12.02 7.42 9.23
N SER A 41 -11.31 6.80 8.28
CA SER A 41 -11.65 6.79 6.86
C SER A 41 -12.08 5.39 6.44
N SER A 42 -12.98 5.27 5.49
CA SER A 42 -13.38 3.96 4.94
C SER A 42 -12.27 3.29 4.11
N ARG A 43 -11.23 4.02 3.75
CA ARG A 43 -10.11 3.54 2.90
C ARG A 43 -8.86 3.19 3.69
N ILE A 44 -8.84 3.50 4.98
CA ILE A 44 -7.79 3.10 5.92
C ILE A 44 -8.38 2.11 6.89
N THR A 45 -7.75 0.95 7.00
CA THR A 45 -8.20 -0.12 7.89
C THR A 45 -7.07 -0.57 8.79
N PHE A 46 -7.43 -1.03 9.95
CA PHE A 46 -6.51 -1.57 10.94
C PHE A 46 -6.85 -3.03 11.25
N LEU A 47 -5.84 -3.80 11.58
CA LEU A 47 -5.97 -5.19 12.00
C LEU A 47 -4.98 -5.48 13.11
N CYS A 48 -5.42 -6.20 14.12
CA CYS A 48 -4.55 -6.80 15.11
C CYS A 48 -4.56 -8.31 14.94
N ALA A 49 -3.39 -8.95 14.90
CA ALA A 49 -3.34 -10.41 14.88
C ALA A 49 -4.04 -10.97 16.13
N ASN A 50 -4.90 -11.97 15.93
CA ASN A 50 -5.76 -12.55 16.99
C ASN A 50 -6.71 -11.54 17.65
N GLY A 51 -7.01 -10.42 16.97
CA GLY A 51 -7.98 -9.42 17.42
C GLY A 51 -9.39 -9.66 16.88
N LYS A 52 -10.15 -8.57 16.76
CA LYS A 52 -11.57 -8.61 16.34
C LYS A 52 -11.79 -8.55 14.82
N GLY A 53 -10.74 -8.63 14.02
CA GLY A 53 -10.80 -8.44 12.57
C GLY A 53 -10.48 -7.00 12.14
N TYR A 54 -10.78 -6.69 10.89
CA TYR A 54 -10.53 -5.36 10.33
C TYR A 54 -11.54 -4.32 10.81
N SER A 55 -11.05 -3.13 11.12
CA SER A 55 -11.88 -1.95 11.41
C SER A 55 -11.18 -0.69 10.90
N ASN A 56 -11.94 0.31 10.52
CA ASN A 56 -11.40 1.64 10.26
C ASN A 56 -11.20 2.49 11.54
N LYS A 57 -11.57 1.94 12.69
CA LYS A 57 -11.33 2.54 14.01
C LYS A 57 -10.19 1.81 14.70
N ALA A 58 -9.04 2.43 14.78
CA ALA A 58 -7.82 1.82 15.31
C ALA A 58 -7.97 1.26 16.74
N GLY A 59 -8.75 1.90 17.61
CA GLY A 59 -8.96 1.46 18.97
C GLY A 59 -9.82 0.20 19.14
N GLU A 60 -10.50 -0.24 18.06
CA GLU A 60 -11.43 -1.37 18.15
C GLU A 60 -10.80 -2.72 17.76
N VAL A 61 -9.63 -2.73 17.12
CA VAL A 61 -9.07 -3.94 16.49
C VAL A 61 -8.30 -4.84 17.44
N CYS A 62 -7.54 -4.27 18.38
CA CYS A 62 -6.81 -5.04 19.38
C CYS A 62 -7.67 -5.26 20.61
N GLY A 63 -8.14 -6.47 20.81
CA GLY A 63 -8.86 -6.85 22.03
C GLY A 63 -7.97 -6.85 23.28
N LEU A 64 -8.56 -7.17 24.43
CA LEU A 64 -7.81 -7.40 25.67
C LEU A 64 -6.85 -8.58 25.48
N ARG A 65 -5.58 -8.38 25.82
CA ARG A 65 -4.51 -9.36 25.64
C ARG A 65 -3.97 -9.86 26.96
N LYS A 66 -3.46 -11.09 26.92
CA LYS A 66 -2.64 -11.60 28.02
C LYS A 66 -1.31 -10.83 28.02
N ALA A 67 -0.81 -10.50 29.22
CA ALA A 67 0.50 -9.90 29.35
C ALA A 67 1.55 -10.88 28.80
N GLY A 68 2.38 -10.42 27.90
CA GLY A 68 3.48 -11.22 27.36
C GLY A 68 3.46 -11.47 25.85
N ASP A 69 2.33 -11.25 25.17
CA ASP A 69 2.22 -11.53 23.73
C ASP A 69 2.64 -10.30 22.88
N ALA A 70 3.64 -10.49 22.04
CA ALA A 70 3.93 -9.53 20.98
C ALA A 70 2.74 -9.46 20.02
N VAL A 71 2.43 -8.26 19.52
CA VAL A 71 1.26 -7.98 18.71
C VAL A 71 1.67 -7.57 17.32
N GLN A 72 1.26 -8.33 16.33
CA GLN A 72 1.28 -7.82 14.98
C GLN A 72 0.07 -6.90 14.77
N PHE A 73 0.36 -5.65 14.47
CA PHE A 73 -0.61 -4.62 14.13
C PHE A 73 -0.41 -4.19 12.69
N ASN A 74 -1.47 -4.16 11.90
CA ASN A 74 -1.40 -3.81 10.49
C ASN A 74 -2.20 -2.53 10.22
N ILE A 75 -1.67 -1.70 9.34
CA ILE A 75 -2.36 -0.58 8.72
C ILE A 75 -2.55 -0.94 7.25
N GLY A 76 -3.79 -1.03 6.81
CA GLY A 76 -4.18 -1.26 5.42
C GLY A 76 -4.62 0.05 4.77
N ILE A 77 -4.05 0.36 3.61
CA ILE A 77 -4.34 1.57 2.84
C ILE A 77 -4.82 1.16 1.45
N GLN A 78 -6.08 1.48 1.13
CA GLN A 78 -6.66 1.23 -0.18
C GLN A 78 -6.52 2.45 -1.07
N PHE A 79 -5.95 2.26 -2.25
CA PHE A 79 -5.80 3.31 -3.27
C PHE A 79 -7.04 3.44 -4.15
N PRO A 80 -7.25 4.63 -4.76
CA PRO A 80 -8.28 4.81 -5.77
C PRO A 80 -8.01 3.89 -6.98
N ASN A 81 -9.09 3.44 -7.62
CA ASN A 81 -9.06 2.42 -8.67
C ASN A 81 -9.80 2.82 -9.95
N CYS A 82 -10.08 4.11 -10.10
CA CYS A 82 -10.65 4.72 -11.29
C CYS A 82 -9.77 5.88 -11.72
N TRP A 83 -9.10 5.75 -12.84
CA TRP A 83 -8.17 6.73 -13.38
C TRP A 83 -8.87 7.65 -14.40
N ASP A 84 -8.44 8.91 -14.50
CA ASP A 84 -9.01 9.87 -15.46
C ASP A 84 -8.65 9.58 -16.93
N GLY A 85 -7.73 8.64 -17.17
CA GLY A 85 -7.29 8.24 -18.51
C GLY A 85 -6.26 9.17 -19.15
N VAL A 86 -5.83 10.23 -18.46
CA VAL A 86 -4.97 11.28 -19.02
C VAL A 86 -3.77 11.57 -18.15
N ASN A 87 -3.97 11.90 -16.88
CA ASN A 87 -2.91 12.38 -16.00
C ASN A 87 -2.24 11.24 -15.25
N LEU A 88 -0.95 11.04 -15.48
CA LEU A 88 -0.18 9.99 -14.79
C LEU A 88 0.08 10.32 -13.32
N LYS A 89 0.02 11.60 -12.95
CA LYS A 89 0.33 12.06 -11.61
C LYS A 89 -0.77 12.97 -11.08
N PRO A 90 -1.08 12.90 -9.78
CA PRO A 90 -1.87 13.93 -9.16
C PRO A 90 -1.14 15.27 -9.19
N SER A 91 -1.87 16.35 -9.29
CA SER A 91 -1.33 17.71 -9.22
C SER A 91 -2.00 18.49 -8.10
N HIS A 92 -1.43 19.65 -7.76
CA HIS A 92 -1.99 20.47 -6.69
C HIS A 92 -3.46 20.85 -7.00
N GLY A 93 -4.38 20.39 -6.14
CA GLY A 93 -5.82 20.62 -6.30
C GLY A 93 -6.54 19.73 -7.31
N HIS A 94 -5.85 18.77 -7.94
CA HIS A 94 -6.47 17.81 -8.86
C HIS A 94 -5.98 16.40 -8.60
N SER A 95 -6.91 15.49 -8.31
CA SER A 95 -6.62 14.05 -8.25
C SER A 95 -6.74 13.47 -9.65
N ASN A 96 -5.77 12.62 -10.04
CA ASN A 96 -5.83 11.86 -11.29
C ASN A 96 -6.65 10.57 -11.17
N ALA A 97 -7.13 10.24 -9.98
CA ALA A 97 -7.90 9.03 -9.74
C ALA A 97 -8.96 9.22 -8.65
N ALA A 98 -10.00 8.41 -8.71
CA ALA A 98 -11.09 8.35 -7.74
C ALA A 98 -11.36 6.91 -7.31
N TYR A 99 -12.13 6.73 -6.24
CA TYR A 99 -12.63 5.42 -5.83
C TYR A 99 -13.90 5.06 -6.60
N ASP A 100 -14.03 3.79 -6.92
CA ASP A 100 -15.26 3.27 -7.50
C ASP A 100 -16.44 3.34 -6.53
N VAL A 101 -17.63 3.42 -7.08
CA VAL A 101 -18.89 3.32 -6.34
C VAL A 101 -19.61 2.05 -6.78
N ASN A 102 -19.67 1.05 -5.90
CA ASN A 102 -20.25 -0.27 -6.20
C ASN A 102 -19.64 -0.98 -7.42
N GLY A 103 -18.35 -0.74 -7.68
CA GLY A 103 -17.60 -1.30 -8.80
C GLY A 103 -17.60 -0.44 -10.05
N ALA A 104 -18.47 0.58 -10.17
CA ALA A 104 -18.52 1.49 -11.30
C ALA A 104 -17.63 2.72 -11.06
N CYS A 105 -16.90 3.14 -12.08
CA CYS A 105 -16.10 4.34 -12.05
C CYS A 105 -16.95 5.61 -12.28
N PRO A 106 -16.65 6.73 -11.59
CA PRO A 106 -17.26 8.02 -11.89
C PRO A 106 -16.94 8.50 -13.30
N ALA A 107 -17.82 9.31 -13.88
CA ALA A 107 -17.70 9.77 -15.27
C ALA A 107 -16.38 10.52 -15.57
N ASP A 108 -15.87 11.29 -14.60
CA ASP A 108 -14.62 12.04 -14.75
C ASP A 108 -13.35 11.14 -14.61
N TYR A 109 -13.51 9.89 -14.16
CA TYR A 109 -12.45 8.92 -13.98
C TYR A 109 -12.84 7.57 -14.59
N PRO A 110 -13.05 7.51 -15.92
CA PRO A 110 -13.75 6.38 -16.57
C PRO A 110 -12.94 5.09 -16.66
N VAL A 111 -11.63 5.16 -16.44
CA VAL A 111 -10.74 4.01 -16.64
C VAL A 111 -10.59 3.22 -15.36
N LYS A 112 -11.22 2.07 -15.28
CA LYS A 112 -11.09 1.17 -14.13
C LYS A 112 -9.73 0.46 -14.18
N ILE A 113 -8.97 0.55 -13.10
CA ILE A 113 -7.66 -0.06 -12.92
C ILE A 113 -7.66 -1.00 -11.70
N PRO A 114 -6.68 -1.90 -11.56
CA PRO A 114 -6.57 -2.73 -10.36
C PRO A 114 -6.56 -1.90 -9.06
N THR A 115 -7.27 -2.38 -8.06
CA THR A 115 -7.22 -1.77 -6.73
C THR A 115 -5.94 -2.18 -6.03
N VAL A 116 -5.11 -1.21 -5.69
CA VAL A 116 -3.92 -1.43 -4.87
C VAL A 116 -4.32 -1.34 -3.40
N ASN A 117 -3.88 -2.30 -2.61
CA ASN A 117 -4.02 -2.26 -1.16
C ASN A 117 -2.66 -2.54 -0.51
N MET A 118 -2.12 -1.56 0.19
CA MET A 118 -0.88 -1.71 0.94
C MET A 118 -1.20 -2.06 2.39
N ASN A 119 -0.55 -3.11 2.90
CA ASN A 119 -0.62 -3.51 4.29
C ASN A 119 0.75 -3.40 4.93
N ILE A 120 0.87 -2.48 5.88
CA ILE A 120 2.10 -2.23 6.63
C ILE A 120 1.95 -2.90 7.99
N ALA A 121 2.84 -3.81 8.33
CA ALA A 121 2.82 -4.56 9.57
C ALA A 121 3.86 -4.04 10.56
N TYR A 122 3.44 -3.89 11.80
CA TYR A 122 4.27 -3.55 12.95
C TYR A 122 4.20 -4.65 13.99
N VAL A 123 5.31 -4.94 14.65
CA VAL A 123 5.33 -5.78 15.84
C VAL A 123 5.39 -4.87 17.06
N LEU A 124 4.24 -4.70 17.70
CA LEU A 124 4.12 -3.84 18.88
C LEU A 124 4.67 -4.56 20.11
N PRO A 125 5.34 -3.81 21.02
CA PRO A 125 5.88 -4.40 22.23
C PRO A 125 4.78 -4.94 23.15
N GLN A 126 5.17 -5.86 24.00
CA GLN A 126 4.33 -6.49 25.02
C GLN A 126 3.93 -5.50 26.11
N ILE A 127 2.79 -4.83 25.94
CA ILE A 127 2.22 -3.94 26.95
C ILE A 127 0.89 -4.50 27.48
N LYS A 128 0.65 -4.35 28.77
CA LYS A 128 -0.55 -4.88 29.43
C LYS A 128 -1.87 -4.31 28.88
N SER A 129 -1.83 -3.06 28.40
CA SER A 129 -2.95 -2.43 27.73
C SER A 129 -2.43 -1.58 26.59
N LEU A 130 -2.79 -1.92 25.37
CA LEU A 130 -2.47 -1.16 24.18
C LEU A 130 -3.73 -0.51 23.65
N ASP A 131 -3.83 0.82 23.81
CA ASP A 131 -4.84 1.60 23.13
C ASP A 131 -4.29 2.00 21.75
N THR A 132 -4.65 1.22 20.75
CA THR A 132 -4.18 1.45 19.37
C THR A 132 -4.69 2.75 18.76
N ALA A 133 -5.73 3.37 19.33
CA ALA A 133 -6.17 4.71 18.92
C ALA A 133 -5.16 5.81 19.29
N LYS A 134 -4.28 5.54 20.25
CA LYS A 134 -3.23 6.48 20.70
C LYS A 134 -1.88 6.28 20.01
N ILE A 135 -1.80 5.37 19.06
CA ILE A 135 -0.60 5.25 18.23
C ILE A 135 -0.47 6.52 17.39
N GLU A 136 0.72 7.06 17.36
CA GLU A 136 1.09 8.18 16.51
C GLU A 136 2.01 7.70 15.39
N LEU A 137 1.84 8.26 14.21
CA LEU A 137 2.70 8.02 13.05
C LEU A 137 3.69 9.15 12.88
N SER A 138 4.94 8.81 12.49
CA SER A 138 5.91 9.84 12.16
C SER A 138 5.46 10.57 10.89
N MET A 139 5.53 11.89 10.96
CA MET A 139 5.20 12.80 9.87
C MET A 139 6.49 13.40 9.32
N ASP A 140 6.38 14.13 8.21
CA ASP A 140 7.49 14.90 7.69
C ASP A 140 8.04 15.83 8.79
N PRO A 141 9.37 15.80 9.03
CA PRO A 141 9.96 16.61 10.05
C PRO A 141 9.85 18.09 9.71
N VAL A 142 9.66 18.92 10.73
CA VAL A 142 9.65 20.38 10.59
C VAL A 142 11.07 20.91 10.74
N MET A 143 11.44 21.88 9.91
CA MET A 143 12.70 22.59 10.04
C MET A 143 12.53 23.76 11.03
N LYS A 144 13.37 23.78 12.05
CA LYS A 144 13.54 24.94 12.95
C LYS A 144 14.96 25.49 12.81
N GLY A 145 15.13 26.50 11.97
CA GLY A 145 16.45 26.89 11.50
C GLY A 145 17.12 25.73 10.80
N ASP A 146 18.34 25.37 11.17
CA ASP A 146 19.10 24.25 10.58
C ASP A 146 18.82 22.88 11.22
N LYS A 147 17.91 22.80 12.19
CA LYS A 147 17.57 21.55 12.90
C LYS A 147 16.27 20.96 12.41
N ARG A 148 16.28 19.63 12.19
CA ARG A 148 15.07 18.86 11.99
C ARG A 148 14.45 18.51 13.33
N GLU A 149 13.17 18.87 13.52
CA GLU A 149 12.36 18.42 14.66
C GLU A 149 11.40 17.33 14.19
N GLU A 150 11.34 16.23 14.94
CA GLU A 150 10.38 15.17 14.72
C GLU A 150 8.96 15.70 14.88
N LYS A 151 8.08 15.27 13.98
CA LYS A 151 6.64 15.55 14.06
C LYS A 151 5.89 14.23 14.08
N TRP A 152 4.93 14.12 14.94
CA TRP A 152 4.06 12.97 15.09
C TRP A 152 2.61 13.36 14.82
N GLY A 153 1.88 12.49 14.15
CA GLY A 153 0.48 12.70 13.81
C GLY A 153 -0.37 11.54 14.34
N SER A 154 -1.68 11.76 14.39
CA SER A 154 -2.64 10.72 14.74
C SER A 154 -2.45 9.47 13.86
N ILE A 155 -2.85 8.30 14.36
CA ILE A 155 -2.90 7.06 13.57
C ILE A 155 -3.74 7.23 12.27
N TYR A 156 -4.66 8.18 12.24
CA TYR A 156 -5.51 8.47 11.09
C TYR A 156 -4.85 9.36 10.03
N THR A 157 -3.62 9.81 10.27
CA THR A 157 -2.80 10.46 9.24
C THR A 157 -2.14 9.45 8.29
N ALA A 158 -2.45 8.16 8.44
CA ALA A 158 -1.95 7.13 7.54
C ALA A 158 -2.27 7.48 6.08
N HIS A 159 -1.23 7.56 5.26
CA HIS A 159 -1.32 7.84 3.83
C HIS A 159 -0.18 7.12 3.11
N ALA A 160 -0.31 6.97 1.82
CA ALA A 160 0.72 6.32 1.02
C ALA A 160 0.67 6.80 -0.43
N ASP A 161 1.82 6.70 -1.09
CA ASP A 161 2.01 6.92 -2.50
C ASP A 161 2.24 5.57 -3.19
N PHE A 162 1.58 5.37 -4.31
CA PHE A 162 1.85 4.25 -5.21
C PHE A 162 2.44 4.80 -6.49
N MET A 163 3.61 4.28 -6.85
CA MET A 163 4.25 4.54 -8.14
C MET A 163 4.30 3.22 -8.92
N ASN A 164 3.68 3.20 -10.10
CA ASN A 164 3.66 2.01 -10.93
C ASN A 164 5.07 1.68 -11.45
N GLY A 165 5.64 0.59 -10.93
CA GLY A 165 6.92 0.03 -11.35
C GLY A 165 6.82 -1.26 -12.16
N TRP A 166 5.59 -1.69 -12.52
CA TRP A 166 5.40 -2.85 -13.37
C TRP A 166 5.93 -2.58 -14.79
N THR A 167 6.50 -3.60 -15.41
CA THR A 167 6.69 -3.57 -16.86
C THR A 167 5.33 -3.54 -17.56
N VAL A 168 5.28 -3.07 -18.79
CA VAL A 168 4.03 -3.03 -19.57
C VAL A 168 3.45 -4.44 -19.69
N GLU A 169 4.28 -5.41 -20.02
CA GLU A 169 3.89 -6.82 -20.18
C GLU A 169 3.38 -7.41 -18.87
N GLY A 170 4.06 -7.13 -17.75
CA GLY A 170 3.66 -7.59 -16.43
C GLY A 170 2.32 -7.00 -15.97
N ALA A 171 2.10 -5.71 -16.22
CA ALA A 171 0.84 -5.05 -15.91
C ALA A 171 -0.32 -5.61 -16.76
N HIS A 172 -0.10 -5.83 -18.06
CA HIS A 172 -1.08 -6.47 -18.95
C HIS A 172 -1.40 -7.89 -18.51
N PHE A 173 -0.38 -8.72 -18.27
CA PHE A 173 -0.58 -10.10 -17.82
C PHE A 173 -1.39 -10.15 -16.52
N MET A 174 -0.99 -9.40 -15.51
CA MET A 174 -1.70 -9.34 -14.22
C MET A 174 -3.16 -8.94 -14.40
N THR A 175 -3.42 -7.95 -15.25
CA THR A 175 -4.76 -7.39 -15.39
C THR A 175 -5.65 -8.24 -16.30
N GLU A 176 -5.17 -8.59 -17.49
CA GLU A 176 -5.97 -9.23 -18.52
C GLU A 176 -6.14 -10.73 -18.26
N HIS A 177 -5.04 -11.45 -17.98
CA HIS A 177 -5.08 -12.89 -17.79
C HIS A 177 -5.42 -13.32 -16.35
N CYS A 178 -5.00 -12.56 -15.35
CA CYS A 178 -5.28 -12.95 -13.98
C CYS A 178 -6.60 -12.35 -13.48
N MET A 179 -6.69 -11.04 -13.44
CA MET A 179 -7.80 -10.36 -12.78
C MET A 179 -9.09 -10.40 -13.58
N ASN A 180 -9.06 -10.06 -14.86
CA ASN A 180 -10.27 -10.05 -15.70
C ASN A 180 -10.83 -11.45 -15.94
N GLU A 181 -9.97 -12.47 -15.94
CA GLU A 181 -10.38 -13.88 -16.08
C GLU A 181 -10.67 -14.55 -14.73
N GLY A 182 -10.51 -13.82 -13.61
CA GLY A 182 -10.77 -14.36 -12.28
C GLY A 182 -9.77 -15.46 -11.86
N MET A 183 -8.59 -15.48 -12.46
CA MET A 183 -7.55 -16.46 -12.12
C MET A 183 -6.71 -15.99 -10.94
N ASP A 184 -6.38 -16.91 -10.04
CA ASP A 184 -5.39 -16.67 -8.97
C ASP A 184 -3.98 -16.88 -9.52
N CYS A 185 -3.34 -15.78 -9.95
CA CYS A 185 -1.96 -15.80 -10.39
C CYS A 185 -0.94 -15.64 -9.25
N GLY A 186 -1.38 -15.62 -8.00
CA GLY A 186 -0.51 -15.37 -6.85
C GLY A 186 0.24 -16.58 -6.32
N THR A 187 -0.34 -17.78 -6.41
CA THR A 187 0.16 -18.96 -5.70
C THR A 187 0.25 -20.24 -6.54
N ASN A 188 -0.45 -20.33 -7.68
CA ASN A 188 -0.53 -21.55 -8.46
C ASN A 188 -0.45 -21.27 -9.97
N VAL A 189 0.45 -20.41 -10.39
CA VAL A 189 0.52 -20.05 -11.80
C VAL A 189 1.29 -21.10 -12.57
N PRO A 190 0.66 -21.76 -13.55
CA PRO A 190 1.37 -22.58 -14.51
C PRO A 190 2.12 -21.75 -15.56
N TYR A 191 2.19 -20.44 -15.38
CA TYR A 191 2.93 -19.56 -16.27
C TYR A 191 4.33 -19.34 -15.71
N SER A 192 5.26 -19.97 -16.34
CA SER A 192 6.61 -19.44 -16.35
C SER A 192 6.55 -18.09 -17.11
N PHE A 193 6.54 -16.98 -16.42
CA PHE A 193 7.29 -15.84 -16.95
C PHE A 193 8.64 -16.38 -17.43
N SER A 194 9.17 -15.91 -18.54
CA SER A 194 10.53 -16.29 -18.87
C SER A 194 11.39 -16.10 -17.63
N LEU A 195 12.27 -17.03 -17.32
CA LEU A 195 13.04 -17.00 -16.08
C LEU A 195 13.76 -15.66 -15.84
N ALA A 196 14.02 -14.91 -16.90
CA ALA A 196 14.59 -13.57 -16.85
C ALA A 196 13.59 -12.52 -16.35
N GLU A 197 12.32 -12.61 -16.74
CA GLU A 197 11.25 -11.74 -16.25
C GLU A 197 10.85 -12.12 -14.84
N GLU A 198 10.84 -13.40 -14.53
CA GLU A 198 10.61 -13.93 -13.19
C GLU A 198 11.70 -13.48 -12.23
N ASN A 199 12.97 -13.55 -12.61
CA ASN A 199 14.07 -13.08 -11.79
C ASN A 199 14.06 -11.56 -11.63
N ALA A 200 13.74 -10.78 -12.66
CA ALA A 200 13.63 -9.34 -12.56
C ALA A 200 12.45 -8.93 -11.65
N VAL A 201 11.34 -9.64 -11.70
CA VAL A 201 10.18 -9.42 -10.82
C VAL A 201 10.48 -9.90 -9.41
N VAL A 202 11.15 -11.03 -9.23
CA VAL A 202 11.52 -11.57 -7.90
C VAL A 202 12.65 -10.76 -7.26
N GLU A 203 13.61 -10.26 -8.01
CA GLU A 203 14.64 -9.37 -7.46
C GLU A 203 14.10 -7.99 -7.08
N SER A 204 13.12 -7.48 -7.81
CA SER A 204 12.44 -6.22 -7.45
C SER A 204 11.38 -6.43 -6.37
N ALA A 205 10.76 -7.58 -6.32
CA ALA A 205 9.78 -8.00 -5.32
C ALA A 205 10.42 -8.87 -4.24
N GLN A 206 11.59 -8.48 -3.72
CA GLN A 206 12.10 -9.16 -2.53
C GLN A 206 10.97 -9.20 -1.48
N PRO A 207 10.26 -10.34 -1.34
CA PRO A 207 9.25 -10.43 -0.31
C PRO A 207 9.99 -10.32 1.02
N ASN A 208 9.63 -9.39 1.85
CA ASN A 208 10.21 -9.14 3.16
C ASN A 208 11.51 -8.30 3.15
N VAL A 209 11.52 -7.19 2.44
CA VAL A 209 12.44 -6.13 2.78
C VAL A 209 12.08 -5.66 4.19
N ASN A 210 12.82 -6.13 5.16
CA ASN A 210 12.75 -5.65 6.52
C ASN A 210 13.22 -4.19 6.49
N PHE A 211 12.30 -3.25 6.59
CA PHE A 211 12.63 -1.86 6.79
C PHE A 211 13.47 -1.77 8.07
N GLY A 212 14.74 -1.40 7.94
CA GLY A 212 15.71 -1.43 9.02
C GLY A 212 16.74 -2.56 8.98
N ALA A 213 16.59 -3.54 8.06
CA ALA A 213 17.65 -4.50 7.78
C ALA A 213 18.75 -3.88 6.87
N PRO A 214 19.99 -4.38 6.92
CA PRO A 214 21.08 -3.91 6.03
C PRO A 214 20.72 -3.95 4.54
N GLY A 215 19.87 -4.88 4.11
CA GLY A 215 19.35 -4.95 2.74
C GLY A 215 18.47 -3.77 2.33
N ALA A 216 17.72 -3.16 3.26
CA ALA A 216 16.94 -1.97 2.98
C ALA A 216 17.82 -0.75 2.66
N LEU A 217 19.00 -0.67 3.27
CA LEU A 217 19.99 0.37 2.96
C LEU A 217 20.57 0.18 1.55
N GLN A 218 20.79 -1.07 1.11
CA GLN A 218 21.26 -1.35 -0.25
C GLN A 218 20.22 -0.93 -1.31
N ILE A 219 18.95 -1.20 -1.08
CA ILE A 219 17.86 -0.75 -1.97
C ILE A 219 17.82 0.78 -2.03
N SER A 220 17.94 1.46 -0.89
CA SER A 220 17.97 2.92 -0.86
C SER A 220 19.20 3.51 -1.58
N ASP A 221 20.34 2.85 -1.51
CA ASP A 221 21.54 3.27 -2.20
C ASP A 221 21.47 3.00 -3.71
N ASN A 222 20.89 1.90 -4.12
CA ASN A 222 20.58 1.63 -5.54
C ASN A 222 19.58 2.65 -6.09
N TRP A 223 18.62 3.07 -5.30
CA TRP A 223 17.67 4.10 -5.67
C TRP A 223 18.33 5.47 -5.81
N LYS A 224 19.21 5.85 -4.88
CA LYS A 224 20.03 7.08 -4.94
C LYS A 224 20.96 7.11 -6.16
N ASN A 225 21.41 5.96 -6.62
CA ASN A 225 22.26 5.80 -7.80
C ASN A 225 21.45 5.68 -9.11
N GLY A 226 20.13 5.94 -9.07
CA GLY A 226 19.27 5.99 -10.25
C GLY A 226 19.02 4.64 -10.92
N GLY A 227 19.12 3.53 -10.17
CA GLY A 227 18.83 2.19 -10.69
C GLY A 227 19.74 1.73 -11.83
N ARG A 228 20.84 2.40 -12.06
CA ARG A 228 21.81 1.99 -13.09
C ARG A 228 22.75 0.97 -12.46
N THR A 229 22.48 -0.29 -12.74
CA THR A 229 23.52 -1.33 -12.65
C THR A 229 24.56 -1.01 -13.72
N SER A 230 25.76 -0.74 -13.26
CA SER A 230 26.96 -0.67 -14.11
C SER A 230 27.24 -2.03 -14.75
#